data_bb348f4a1c253038f190c13731cc7ace
#
_entry.id   bb348f4a1c253038f190c13731cc7ace
#
_cell.length_a   1.000
_cell.length_b   1.000
_cell.length_c   1.000
_cell.angle_alpha   90.00
_cell.angle_beta   90.00
_cell.angle_gamma   90.00
#
_symmetry.space_group_name_H-M   'P 1'
#
loop_
_entity.id
_entity.type
_entity.pdbx_description
1 polymer ?
#
loop_
_entity_poly.entity_id
_entity_poly.type
_entity_poly.pdbx_seq_one_letter_code
_entity_poly.pdbx_strand_id
1 'polypeptide(L)'
;YTVIEVSGLDRPGLLYQLTTAISKLNLNIASAHVATFGERARDVFYVTDLLGAQINAPTRQAAIKSALIHLLANEESVAQPAA
;
A
#
# COMPACT_ATOMS: atom_id res chain seq x y z
N TYR A 1 7.32 14.56 0.25
CA TYR A 1 6.73 13.25 0.57
C TYR A 1 6.97 12.25 -0.54
N THR A 2 7.02 10.99 -0.17
CA THR A 2 7.00 9.90 -1.13
C THR A 2 5.55 9.49 -1.35
N VAL A 3 5.16 9.30 -2.59
CA VAL A 3 3.78 8.98 -2.96
C VAL A 3 3.69 7.50 -3.29
N ILE A 4 2.76 6.83 -2.62
CA ILE A 4 2.44 5.43 -2.91
C ILE A 4 1.00 5.39 -3.42
N GLU A 5 0.82 4.89 -4.62
CA GLU A 5 -0.51 4.75 -5.23
C GLU A 5 -0.83 3.28 -5.40
N VAL A 6 -1.98 2.87 -4.88
CA VAL A 6 -2.46 1.49 -4.95
C VAL A 6 -3.81 1.49 -5.63
N SER A 7 -3.94 0.74 -6.71
CA SER A 7 -5.19 0.57 -7.42
C SER A 7 -5.57 -0.91 -7.46
N GLY A 8 -6.83 -1.20 -7.24
CA GLY A 8 -7.29 -2.58 -7.27
C GLY A 8 -8.77 -2.66 -6.97
N LEU A 9 -9.25 -3.89 -6.82
CA LEU A 9 -10.63 -4.12 -6.43
C LEU A 9 -10.83 -3.68 -4.99
N ASP A 10 -11.90 -2.94 -4.76
CA ASP A 10 -12.27 -2.53 -3.41
C ASP A 10 -12.78 -3.75 -2.65
N ARG A 11 -12.40 -3.86 -1.38
CA ARG A 11 -12.86 -4.93 -0.50
C ARG A 11 -12.83 -4.48 0.95
N PRO A 12 -13.64 -5.11 1.82
CA PRO A 12 -13.63 -4.77 3.24
C PRO A 12 -12.24 -4.94 3.83
N GLY A 13 -11.84 -3.98 4.62
CA GLY A 13 -10.56 -4.04 5.32
C GLY A 13 -9.32 -3.71 4.49
N LEU A 14 -9.48 -3.40 3.20
CA LEU A 14 -8.34 -3.10 2.35
C LEU A 14 -7.52 -1.93 2.88
N LEU A 15 -8.15 -0.85 3.23
CA LEU A 15 -7.45 0.32 3.74
C LEU A 15 -6.70 0.01 5.03
N TYR A 16 -7.32 -0.75 5.92
CA TYR A 16 -6.67 -1.18 7.15
C TYR A 16 -5.44 -2.03 6.88
N GLN A 17 -5.54 -2.97 5.96
CA GLN A 17 -4.42 -3.82 5.59
C GLN A 17 -3.27 -3.02 4.98
N LEU A 18 -3.58 -2.06 4.12
CA LEU A 18 -2.58 -1.21 3.50
C LEU A 18 -1.88 -0.32 4.52
N THR A 19 -2.63 0.33 5.41
CA THR A 19 -2.04 1.20 6.41
C THR A 19 -1.20 0.41 7.41
N THR A 20 -1.64 -0.79 7.78
CA THR A 20 -0.88 -1.66 8.66
C THR A 20 0.42 -2.09 8.01
N ALA A 21 0.38 -2.47 6.74
CA ALA A 21 1.59 -2.87 6.00
C ALA A 21 2.58 -1.71 5.89
N ILE A 22 2.08 -0.52 5.57
CA ILE A 22 2.93 0.67 5.48
C ILE A 22 3.60 0.96 6.82
N SER A 23 2.86 0.86 7.92
CA SER A 23 3.43 1.03 9.26
C SER A 23 4.52 0.00 9.56
N LYS A 24 4.31 -1.24 9.18
CA LYS A 24 5.29 -2.31 9.40
C LYS A 24 6.56 -2.12 8.58
N LEU A 25 6.50 -1.33 7.52
CA LEU A 25 7.66 -0.99 6.72
C LEU A 25 8.45 0.18 7.29
N ASN A 26 8.12 0.62 8.49
CA ASN A 26 8.77 1.75 9.17
C ASN A 26 8.58 3.05 8.41
N LEU A 27 7.35 3.30 7.98
CA LEU A 27 6.97 4.51 7.29
C LEU A 27 5.93 5.27 8.09
N ASN A 28 5.98 6.59 8.03
CA ASN A 28 4.93 7.45 8.54
C ASN A 28 4.00 7.87 7.42
N ILE A 29 2.71 7.82 7.67
CA ILE A 29 1.70 8.28 6.73
C ILE A 29 1.34 9.70 7.08
N ALA A 30 1.67 10.64 6.20
CA ALA A 30 1.33 12.05 6.39
C ALA A 30 -0.12 12.31 5.99
N SER A 31 -0.57 11.72 4.90
CA SER A 31 -1.98 11.77 4.51
C SER A 31 -2.31 10.60 3.60
N ALA A 32 -3.60 10.31 3.51
CA ALA A 32 -4.12 9.26 2.66
C ALA A 32 -5.37 9.77 1.97
N HIS A 33 -5.50 9.47 0.69
CA HIS A 33 -6.65 9.84 -0.12
C HIS A 33 -7.21 8.59 -0.77
N VAL A 34 -8.49 8.37 -0.58
CA VAL A 34 -9.17 7.18 -1.09
C VAL A 34 -10.24 7.62 -2.05
N ALA A 35 -10.26 7.02 -3.23
CA ALA A 35 -11.31 7.24 -4.22
C ALA A 35 -11.82 5.88 -4.69
N THR A 36 -13.13 5.76 -4.80
CA THR A 36 -13.77 4.53 -5.26
C THR A 36 -14.52 4.81 -6.55
N PHE A 37 -14.30 3.96 -7.56
CA PHE A 37 -14.93 4.07 -8.85
C PHE A 37 -15.58 2.72 -9.17
N GLY A 38 -16.86 2.61 -8.91
CA GLY A 38 -17.55 1.33 -9.05
C GLY A 38 -16.98 0.30 -8.07
N GLU A 39 -16.43 -0.78 -8.60
CA GLU A 39 -15.84 -1.84 -7.78
C GLU A 39 -14.34 -1.65 -7.53
N ARG A 40 -13.75 -0.58 -8.05
CA ARG A 40 -12.32 -0.36 -7.92
C ARG A 40 -12.04 0.79 -6.98
N ALA A 41 -10.96 0.64 -6.24
CA ALA A 41 -10.46 1.67 -5.35
C ALA A 41 -9.09 2.15 -5.82
N ARG A 42 -8.84 3.43 -5.64
CA ARG A 42 -7.51 4.02 -5.82
C ARG A 42 -7.14 4.71 -4.52
N ASP A 43 -6.11 4.20 -3.88
CA ASP A 43 -5.62 4.74 -2.62
C ASP A 43 -4.28 5.40 -2.86
N VAL A 44 -4.15 6.64 -2.41
CA VAL A 44 -2.89 7.40 -2.55
C VAL A 44 -2.41 7.75 -1.16
N PHE A 45 -1.18 7.35 -0.84
CA PHE A 45 -0.58 7.60 0.46
C PHE A 45 0.64 8.51 0.29
N TYR A 46 0.68 9.56 1.10
CA TYR A 46 1.85 10.43 1.19
C TYR A 46 2.62 10.03 2.43
N VAL A 47 3.80 9.47 2.24
CA VAL A 47 4.57 8.86 3.32
C VAL A 47 5.97 9.47 3.43
N THR A 48 6.55 9.30 4.60
CA THR A 48 7.93 9.64 4.88
C THR A 48 8.58 8.47 5.61
N ASP A 49 9.90 8.54 5.80
CA ASP A 49 10.54 7.64 6.75
C ASP A 49 10.18 8.06 8.18
N LEU A 50 10.67 7.34 9.18
CA LEU A 50 10.34 7.63 10.57
C LEU A 50 10.91 8.96 11.06
N LEU A 51 11.87 9.53 10.35
CA LEU A 51 12.45 10.82 10.66
C LEU A 51 11.77 11.98 9.94
N GLY A 52 10.76 11.68 9.13
CA GLY A 52 10.01 12.68 8.38
C GLY A 52 10.63 13.05 7.04
N ALA A 53 11.64 12.31 6.60
CA ALA A 53 12.31 12.59 5.34
C ALA A 53 11.68 11.82 4.17
N GLN A 54 11.87 12.35 2.98
CA GLN A 54 11.43 11.67 1.77
C GLN A 54 12.28 10.43 1.51
N ILE A 55 11.64 9.38 1.02
CA ILE A 55 12.33 8.13 0.73
C ILE A 55 12.86 8.20 -0.68
N ASN A 56 14.18 8.35 -0.80
CA ASN A 56 14.83 8.52 -2.10
C ASN A 56 15.61 7.30 -2.58
N ALA A 57 15.93 6.37 -1.69
CA ALA A 57 16.72 5.20 -2.05
C ALA A 57 15.91 4.28 -2.97
N PRO A 58 16.38 3.99 -4.19
CA PRO A 58 15.64 3.12 -5.11
C PRO A 58 15.42 1.72 -4.55
N THR A 59 16.37 1.19 -3.81
CA THR A 59 16.24 -0.14 -3.20
C THR A 59 15.12 -0.17 -2.19
N ARG A 60 14.97 0.87 -1.39
CA ARG A 60 13.90 0.94 -0.40
C ARG A 60 12.55 1.15 -1.06
N GLN A 61 12.49 1.98 -2.09
CA GLN A 61 11.26 2.18 -2.86
C GLN A 61 10.80 0.87 -3.50
N ALA A 62 11.73 0.11 -4.05
CA ALA A 62 11.44 -1.19 -4.64
C ALA A 62 10.94 -2.19 -3.59
N ALA A 63 11.54 -2.19 -2.40
CA ALA A 63 11.12 -3.07 -1.32
C ALA A 63 9.70 -2.75 -0.84
N ILE A 64 9.36 -1.47 -0.74
CA ILE A 64 8.02 -1.04 -0.36
C ILE A 64 7.00 -1.49 -1.40
N LYS A 65 7.30 -1.25 -2.67
CA LYS A 65 6.43 -1.65 -3.76
C LYS A 65 6.22 -3.17 -3.78
N SER A 66 7.30 -3.92 -3.63
CA SER A 66 7.24 -5.39 -3.62
C SER A 66 6.41 -5.91 -2.45
N ALA A 67 6.56 -5.33 -1.27
CA ALA A 67 5.80 -5.74 -0.10
C ALA A 67 4.30 -5.51 -0.28
N LEU A 68 3.92 -4.37 -0.86
CA LEU A 68 2.51 -4.06 -1.09
C LEU A 68 1.91 -4.94 -2.19
N ILE A 69 2.65 -5.19 -3.26
CA ILE A 69 2.21 -6.09 -4.32
C ILE A 69 2.02 -7.50 -3.76
N HIS A 70 2.95 -7.94 -2.93
CA HIS A 70 2.85 -9.26 -2.32
C HIS A 70 1.63 -9.39 -1.42
N LEU A 71 1.30 -8.35 -0.67
CA LEU A 71 0.11 -8.33 0.16
C LEU A 71 -1.15 -8.49 -0.69
N LEU A 72 -1.25 -7.76 -1.79
CA LEU A 72 -2.40 -7.83 -2.67
C LEU A 72 -2.50 -9.19 -3.37
N ALA A 73 -1.37 -9.73 -3.78
CA ALA A 73 -1.32 -11.03 -4.43
C ALA A 73 -1.71 -12.15 -3.46
N ASN A 74 -1.28 -12.05 -2.21
CA ASN A 74 -1.66 -13.04 -1.20
C ASN A 74 -3.16 -13.08 -0.97
N GLU A 75 -3.81 -11.92 -1.00
CA GLU A 75 -5.26 -11.87 -0.90
C GLU A 75 -5.92 -12.60 -2.07
N GLU A 76 -5.43 -12.36 -3.26
CA GLU A 76 -5.94 -13.04 -4.44
C GLU A 76 -5.68 -14.55 -4.36
N SER A 77 -4.53 -14.93 -3.85
CA SER A 77 -4.19 -16.34 -3.70
C SER A 77 -5.10 -17.05 -2.72
N VAL A 78 -5.49 -16.36 -1.65
CA VAL A 78 -6.45 -16.91 -0.70
C VAL A 78 -7.82 -17.08 -1.35
N ALA A 79 -8.21 -16.12 -2.18
CA ALA A 79 -9.49 -16.19 -2.87
C ALA A 79 -9.51 -17.24 -3.97
N GLN A 80 -8.36 -17.65 -4.46
CA GLN A 80 -8.23 -18.62 -5.53
C GLN A 80 -7.58 -19.88 -4.99
N PRO A 81 -8.35 -20.73 -4.45
CA PRO A 81 -7.78 -21.93 -3.86
C PRO A 81 -7.05 -22.73 -4.90
N ALA A 82 -5.99 -22.96 -4.64
CA ALA A 82 -5.32 -23.58 -5.43
C ALA A 82 -4.84 -23.92 -6.10
N ALA A 83 -4.70 -23.35 -6.18
CA ALA A 83 -4.11 -23.67 -7.04
C ALA A 83 -3.12 -24.57 -6.95
#